data_06deaaa2fb1a2c6393ec38106418ce4e
#
_entry.id   06deaaa2fb1a2c6393ec38106418ce4e
#
_cell.length_a   1.000
_cell.length_b   1.000
_cell.length_c   1.000
_cell.angle_alpha   90.00
_cell.angle_beta   90.00
_cell.angle_gamma   90.00
#
_symmetry.space_group_name_H-M   'P 1'
#
loop_
_entity.id
_entity.type
_entity.pdbx_description
1 polymer ?
#
loop_
_entity_poly.entity_id
_entity_poly.type
_entity_poly.pdbx_seq_one_letter_code
_entity_poly.pdbx_strand_id
1 'polypeptide(L)'
;MTISLEKKARFTDGQPLSSVRTKTVKSPERLCLYRAEWYDKTLAFFDEFDTLVLWHGYYVVLDFSELKELTAAASLMLFAKVTRCQCCVPKTFAYPDAVVNYILPVDKAVRDVFRKSGLWAAIKPGGESKLERLWGEINNPYKTGNDPSSQMGAIIEQLLKQVGKLPRKIVSALQESYLNIAHHAYEGFKDGPVPLHGFMVGRWWQFVKWNPQAHTLSLVLYDMGVGIPDSIRPVSHAVTQQVSDCASIALAMRSGVTRFKIQGRGRGFNDIKSPIDANPSAEYLLVFSGNGLVVYRSGKKVEEKLHGFSIGGTLIEWTFSGVGK
;
A
#
# COMPACT_ATOMS: atom_id res chain seq x y z
N MET A 1 9.62 6.15 -14.97
CA MET A 1 11.04 6.55 -14.89
C MET A 1 11.83 5.33 -14.45
N THR A 2 12.54 4.66 -15.36
CA THR A 2 13.37 3.50 -15.03
C THR A 2 14.51 4.01 -14.17
N ILE A 3 14.59 3.57 -12.91
CA ILE A 3 15.70 3.92 -12.02
C ILE A 3 16.96 3.31 -12.63
N SER A 4 17.86 4.13 -13.17
CA SER A 4 19.07 3.66 -13.81
C SER A 4 19.97 2.95 -12.79
N LEU A 5 20.67 1.90 -13.24
CA LEU A 5 21.59 1.07 -12.44
C LEU A 5 22.75 1.88 -11.79
N GLU A 6 22.97 3.12 -12.24
CA GLU A 6 24.00 4.02 -11.67
C GLU A 6 23.69 4.51 -10.24
N LYS A 7 22.44 4.40 -9.77
CA LYS A 7 22.09 4.74 -8.38
C LYS A 7 22.60 3.72 -7.35
N LYS A 8 23.11 2.56 -7.76
CA LYS A 8 23.57 1.47 -6.88
C LYS A 8 24.86 1.75 -6.08
N ALA A 9 25.67 2.70 -6.49
CA ALA A 9 27.07 2.75 -6.07
C ALA A 9 27.37 3.60 -4.81
N ARG A 10 26.38 4.14 -4.09
CA ARG A 10 26.67 5.15 -3.05
C ARG A 10 26.55 4.69 -1.59
N PHE A 11 26.12 3.47 -1.33
CA PHE A 11 26.25 2.86 -0.02
C PHE A 11 27.49 1.94 0.02
N THR A 12 28.67 2.52 -0.16
CA THR A 12 29.93 1.81 0.09
C THR A 12 30.25 1.91 1.58
N ASP A 13 30.52 0.76 2.19
CA ASP A 13 31.04 0.66 3.55
C ASP A 13 32.22 1.62 3.72
N GLY A 14 32.14 2.53 4.68
CA GLY A 14 33.28 3.28 5.13
C GLY A 14 33.28 4.82 5.01
N GLN A 15 32.15 5.47 4.67
CA GLN A 15 32.12 6.94 4.80
C GLN A 15 31.94 7.38 6.26
N PRO A 16 32.82 8.27 6.79
CA PRO A 16 32.68 8.73 8.17
C PRO A 16 31.42 9.55 8.37
N LEU A 17 30.70 9.26 9.45
CA LEU A 17 29.47 9.89 9.94
C LEU A 17 29.63 11.37 10.37
N SER A 18 30.46 12.16 9.70
CA SER A 18 30.80 13.51 10.19
C SER A 18 29.81 14.62 9.88
N SER A 19 28.75 14.36 9.14
CA SER A 19 27.63 15.33 9.02
C SER A 19 26.31 14.62 8.70
N VAL A 20 25.34 14.73 9.61
CA VAL A 20 23.94 14.31 9.37
C VAL A 20 23.38 15.15 8.22
N ARG A 21 23.28 14.55 7.04
CA ARG A 21 22.70 15.22 5.86
C ARG A 21 21.18 15.15 5.96
N THR A 22 20.55 16.30 6.14
CA THR A 22 19.10 16.41 6.21
C THR A 22 18.56 17.13 4.98
N LYS A 23 17.43 16.66 4.43
CA LYS A 23 16.66 17.34 3.38
C LYS A 23 15.20 17.46 3.76
N THR A 24 14.60 18.60 3.42
CA THR A 24 13.15 18.80 3.54
C THR A 24 12.49 18.50 2.21
N VAL A 25 11.44 17.68 2.25
CA VAL A 25 10.60 17.35 1.10
C VAL A 25 9.20 17.86 1.38
N LYS A 26 8.75 18.83 0.58
CA LYS A 26 7.44 19.45 0.74
C LYS A 26 6.36 18.61 0.06
N SER A 27 5.30 18.30 0.79
CA SER A 27 4.15 17.59 0.21
C SER A 27 3.36 18.50 -0.74
N PRO A 28 2.69 17.94 -1.76
CA PRO A 28 1.67 18.67 -2.47
C PRO A 28 0.52 19.05 -1.52
N GLU A 29 -0.29 20.05 -1.88
CA GLU A 29 -1.45 20.48 -1.07
C GLU A 29 -2.47 19.36 -0.82
N ARG A 30 -2.48 18.35 -1.67
CA ARG A 30 -3.37 17.19 -1.55
C ARG A 30 -2.60 15.90 -1.83
N LEU A 31 -2.60 15.01 -0.87
CA LEU A 31 -2.13 13.64 -1.05
C LEU A 31 -3.35 12.77 -1.38
N CYS A 32 -3.56 12.56 -2.68
CA CYS A 32 -4.76 11.92 -3.21
C CYS A 32 -4.42 11.01 -4.40
N LEU A 33 -4.86 9.75 -4.34
CA LEU A 33 -4.70 8.76 -5.42
C LEU A 33 -5.94 8.61 -6.30
N TYR A 34 -7.06 9.25 -5.96
CA TYR A 34 -8.33 9.07 -6.67
C TYR A 34 -8.55 10.08 -7.80
N ARG A 35 -7.89 11.25 -7.73
CA ARG A 35 -8.00 12.33 -8.71
C ARG A 35 -6.74 12.40 -9.54
N ALA A 36 -6.88 12.34 -10.87
CA ALA A 36 -5.76 12.32 -11.81
C ALA A 36 -4.80 13.51 -11.63
N GLU A 37 -5.30 14.70 -11.35
CA GLU A 37 -4.50 15.93 -11.14
C GLU A 37 -3.54 15.85 -9.95
N TRP A 38 -3.85 14.99 -8.95
CA TRP A 38 -3.07 14.82 -7.71
C TRP A 38 -2.32 13.49 -7.64
N TYR A 39 -2.74 12.50 -8.43
CA TYR A 39 -2.15 11.16 -8.42
C TYR A 39 -0.63 11.21 -8.64
N ASP A 40 -0.21 11.76 -9.79
CA ASP A 40 1.20 11.79 -10.16
C ASP A 40 2.04 12.64 -9.19
N LYS A 41 1.49 13.76 -8.68
CA LYS A 41 2.14 14.59 -7.66
C LYS A 41 2.31 13.86 -6.33
N THR A 42 1.30 13.08 -5.94
CA THR A 42 1.34 12.27 -4.72
C THR A 42 2.41 11.18 -4.83
N LEU A 43 2.47 10.48 -5.96
CA LEU A 43 3.47 9.44 -6.17
C LEU A 43 4.89 10.00 -6.33
N ALA A 44 5.04 11.14 -7.02
CA ALA A 44 6.34 11.82 -7.11
C ALA A 44 6.88 12.23 -5.73
N PHE A 45 6.02 12.74 -4.85
CA PHE A 45 6.40 13.04 -3.47
C PHE A 45 6.86 11.79 -2.70
N PHE A 46 6.15 10.67 -2.83
CA PHE A 46 6.55 9.42 -2.20
C PHE A 46 7.86 8.86 -2.76
N ASP A 47 8.08 8.93 -4.06
CA ASP A 47 9.31 8.47 -4.71
C ASP A 47 10.51 9.36 -4.34
N GLU A 48 10.30 10.67 -4.23
CA GLU A 48 11.35 11.62 -3.86
C GLU A 48 11.93 11.31 -2.48
N PHE A 49 11.10 11.24 -1.43
CA PHE A 49 11.65 11.02 -0.10
C PHE A 49 12.17 9.59 0.10
N ASP A 50 11.53 8.59 -0.51
CA ASP A 50 11.96 7.20 -0.50
C ASP A 50 13.38 7.08 -1.13
N THR A 51 13.57 7.75 -2.27
CA THR A 51 14.86 7.83 -2.96
C THR A 51 15.93 8.56 -2.13
N LEU A 52 15.58 9.69 -1.52
CA LEU A 52 16.50 10.44 -0.68
C LEU A 52 16.98 9.62 0.52
N VAL A 53 16.10 8.88 1.17
CA VAL A 53 16.44 8.06 2.33
C VAL A 53 17.21 6.81 1.89
N LEU A 54 16.63 5.98 1.02
CA LEU A 54 17.11 4.64 0.75
C LEU A 54 18.30 4.60 -0.23
N TRP A 55 18.42 5.60 -1.14
CA TRP A 55 19.46 5.61 -2.17
C TRP A 55 20.51 6.69 -1.95
N HIS A 56 20.14 7.82 -1.36
CA HIS A 56 21.06 8.94 -1.16
C HIS A 56 21.54 9.10 0.28
N GLY A 57 20.97 8.35 1.24
CA GLY A 57 21.39 8.35 2.63
C GLY A 57 21.12 9.66 3.38
N TYR A 58 20.01 10.35 3.05
CA TYR A 58 19.58 11.54 3.76
C TYR A 58 18.60 11.20 4.88
N TYR A 59 18.70 11.93 5.99
CA TYR A 59 17.57 12.13 6.89
C TYR A 59 16.59 13.08 6.20
N VAL A 60 15.30 12.80 6.29
CA VAL A 60 14.27 13.58 5.59
C VAL A 60 13.29 14.19 6.57
N VAL A 61 12.97 15.48 6.35
CA VAL A 61 11.85 16.16 7.00
C VAL A 61 10.72 16.27 6.00
N LEU A 62 9.62 15.57 6.21
CA LEU A 62 8.42 15.69 5.40
C LEU A 62 7.62 16.91 5.86
N ASP A 63 7.54 17.91 4.99
CA ASP A 63 6.84 19.16 5.28
C ASP A 63 5.39 19.07 4.77
N PHE A 64 4.46 18.93 5.70
CA PHE A 64 3.01 18.93 5.47
C PHE A 64 2.36 20.27 5.80
N SER A 65 3.12 21.35 6.02
CA SER A 65 2.59 22.64 6.48
C SER A 65 1.43 23.15 5.61
N GLU A 66 1.48 22.94 4.30
CA GLU A 66 0.47 23.39 3.34
C GLU A 66 -0.53 22.29 2.93
N LEU A 67 -0.46 21.12 3.54
CA LEU A 67 -1.36 20.01 3.23
C LEU A 67 -2.81 20.33 3.63
N LYS A 68 -3.73 20.23 2.65
CA LYS A 68 -5.17 20.49 2.81
C LYS A 68 -6.02 19.20 2.79
N GLU A 69 -5.50 18.13 2.19
CA GLU A 69 -6.24 16.86 2.07
C GLU A 69 -5.30 15.66 2.10
N LEU A 70 -5.71 14.63 2.83
CA LEU A 70 -5.05 13.33 2.87
C LEU A 70 -6.10 12.22 2.74
N THR A 71 -6.08 11.49 1.62
CA THR A 71 -7.03 10.40 1.38
C THR A 71 -6.60 9.09 2.05
N ALA A 72 -7.53 8.14 2.19
CA ALA A 72 -7.29 6.85 2.85
C ALA A 72 -6.14 6.07 2.19
N ALA A 73 -6.18 5.89 0.87
CA ALA A 73 -5.13 5.19 0.14
C ALA A 73 -3.77 5.89 0.25
N ALA A 74 -3.74 7.23 0.13
CA ALA A 74 -2.49 7.99 0.28
C ALA A 74 -1.94 7.94 1.70
N SER A 75 -2.80 7.93 2.73
CA SER A 75 -2.37 7.78 4.13
C SER A 75 -1.77 6.40 4.41
N LEU A 76 -2.34 5.34 3.82
CA LEU A 76 -1.78 4.00 3.93
C LEU A 76 -0.42 3.90 3.21
N MET A 77 -0.29 4.49 2.02
CA MET A 77 1.00 4.55 1.33
C MET A 77 2.04 5.36 2.10
N LEU A 78 1.66 6.48 2.72
CA LEU A 78 2.56 7.25 3.58
C LEU A 78 3.07 6.38 4.74
N PHE A 79 2.20 5.66 5.42
CA PHE A 79 2.59 4.71 6.45
C PHE A 79 3.55 3.64 5.93
N ALA A 80 3.24 3.05 4.79
CA ALA A 80 4.05 2.00 4.17
C ALA A 80 5.45 2.50 3.78
N LYS A 81 5.54 3.65 3.10
CA LYS A 81 6.81 4.25 2.66
C LYS A 81 7.68 4.69 3.83
N VAL A 82 7.08 5.34 4.84
CA VAL A 82 7.79 5.72 6.07
C VAL A 82 8.31 4.49 6.81
N THR A 83 7.48 3.45 6.94
CA THR A 83 7.89 2.19 7.57
C THR A 83 9.07 1.54 6.85
N ARG A 84 9.01 1.49 5.51
CA ARG A 84 10.13 1.00 4.69
C ARG A 84 11.39 1.81 4.95
N CYS A 85 11.31 3.14 4.95
CA CYS A 85 12.46 3.99 5.26
C CYS A 85 13.05 3.69 6.64
N GLN A 86 12.22 3.57 7.69
CA GLN A 86 12.68 3.33 9.06
C GLN A 86 13.28 1.94 9.27
N CYS A 87 12.81 0.92 8.54
CA CYS A 87 13.20 -0.47 8.77
C CYS A 87 14.19 -1.02 7.72
N CYS A 88 14.39 -0.33 6.59
CA CYS A 88 15.23 -0.82 5.48
C CYS A 88 16.44 0.06 5.17
N VAL A 89 16.70 1.12 5.94
CA VAL A 89 17.92 1.91 5.77
C VAL A 89 19.17 1.10 6.17
N PRO A 90 20.31 1.38 5.56
CA PRO A 90 21.58 0.79 5.97
C PRO A 90 21.88 1.01 7.46
N LYS A 91 22.53 0.03 8.09
CA LYS A 91 22.94 0.08 9.51
C LYS A 91 23.92 1.24 9.82
N THR A 92 24.43 1.90 8.79
CA THR A 92 25.30 3.09 8.90
C THR A 92 24.58 4.34 9.40
N PHE A 93 23.22 4.36 9.38
CA PHE A 93 22.48 5.45 10.00
C PHE A 93 22.56 5.36 11.53
N ALA A 94 22.95 6.47 12.17
CA ALA A 94 23.05 6.54 13.63
C ALA A 94 21.68 6.38 14.32
N TYR A 95 20.61 6.88 13.67
CA TYR A 95 19.24 6.84 14.17
C TYR A 95 18.29 6.37 13.08
N PRO A 96 18.31 5.08 12.69
CA PRO A 96 17.49 4.54 11.61
C PRO A 96 15.99 4.74 11.84
N ASP A 97 15.53 4.60 13.08
CA ASP A 97 14.13 4.75 13.47
C ASP A 97 13.60 6.18 13.30
N ALA A 98 14.51 7.18 13.31
CA ALA A 98 14.19 8.61 13.20
C ALA A 98 14.64 9.21 11.85
N VAL A 99 14.87 8.37 10.83
CA VAL A 99 15.34 8.82 9.52
C VAL A 99 14.31 9.71 8.80
N VAL A 100 13.03 9.62 9.17
CA VAL A 100 11.95 10.48 8.68
C VAL A 100 11.36 11.28 9.84
N ASN A 101 11.38 12.60 9.70
CA ASN A 101 10.78 13.57 10.62
C ASN A 101 9.69 14.39 9.92
N TYR A 102 8.95 15.23 10.64
CA TYR A 102 7.72 15.84 10.13
C TYR A 102 7.55 17.28 10.57
N ILE A 103 7.08 18.14 9.65
CA ILE A 103 6.39 19.39 9.93
C ILE A 103 4.90 19.12 9.69
N LEU A 104 4.09 19.22 10.76
CA LEU A 104 2.66 18.90 10.69
C LEU A 104 1.87 20.00 9.96
N PRO A 105 0.67 19.69 9.41
CA PRO A 105 -0.20 20.68 8.75
C PRO A 105 -0.51 21.87 9.65
N VAL A 106 -0.49 23.07 9.07
CA VAL A 106 -0.95 24.29 9.75
C VAL A 106 -2.47 24.26 9.92
N ASP A 107 -3.19 23.75 8.91
CA ASP A 107 -4.64 23.54 9.00
C ASP A 107 -4.99 22.59 10.13
N LYS A 108 -5.84 23.07 11.07
CA LYS A 108 -6.23 22.31 12.27
C LYS A 108 -7.01 21.05 11.92
N ALA A 109 -7.91 21.11 10.94
CA ALA A 109 -8.73 19.96 10.55
C ALA A 109 -7.87 18.84 9.97
N VAL A 110 -6.92 19.19 9.10
CA VAL A 110 -5.97 18.21 8.52
C VAL A 110 -5.02 17.69 9.58
N ARG A 111 -4.51 18.53 10.48
CA ARG A 111 -3.66 18.11 11.61
C ARG A 111 -4.41 17.16 12.55
N ASP A 112 -5.69 17.38 12.79
CA ASP A 112 -6.54 16.48 13.56
C ASP A 112 -6.71 15.13 12.89
N VAL A 113 -6.73 15.05 11.54
CA VAL A 113 -6.71 13.78 10.82
C VAL A 113 -5.47 12.98 11.17
N PHE A 114 -4.27 13.58 11.15
CA PHE A 114 -3.04 12.89 11.54
C PHE A 114 -3.11 12.30 12.95
N ARG A 115 -3.67 13.03 13.91
CA ARG A 115 -3.71 12.63 15.33
C ARG A 115 -4.83 11.64 15.64
N LYS A 116 -6.06 11.94 15.18
CA LYS A 116 -7.27 11.19 15.55
C LYS A 116 -7.48 9.93 14.71
N SER A 117 -6.93 9.88 13.49
CA SER A 117 -7.03 8.69 12.64
C SER A 117 -6.08 7.56 13.01
N GLY A 118 -5.19 7.74 13.98
CA GLY A 118 -4.12 6.79 14.29
C GLY A 118 -2.87 6.89 13.39
N LEU A 119 -2.91 7.74 12.35
CA LEU A 119 -1.78 7.89 11.42
C LEU A 119 -0.50 8.34 12.13
N TRP A 120 -0.59 9.28 13.06
CA TRP A 120 0.60 9.75 13.78
C TRP A 120 1.30 8.60 14.53
N ALA A 121 0.54 7.73 15.19
CA ALA A 121 1.11 6.54 15.86
C ALA A 121 1.80 5.60 14.85
N ALA A 122 1.27 5.51 13.64
CA ALA A 122 1.79 4.66 12.57
C ALA A 122 3.10 5.19 11.93
N ILE A 123 3.22 6.53 11.75
CA ILE A 123 4.37 7.11 11.02
C ILE A 123 5.47 7.70 11.92
N LYS A 124 5.18 8.03 13.18
CA LYS A 124 6.18 8.58 14.12
C LYS A 124 7.46 7.72 14.15
N PRO A 125 8.61 8.26 14.59
CA PRO A 125 9.82 7.47 14.80
C PRO A 125 9.61 6.23 15.68
N GLY A 126 10.39 5.16 15.47
CA GLY A 126 10.36 3.98 16.34
C GLY A 126 10.46 2.60 15.65
N GLY A 127 10.72 2.55 14.34
CA GLY A 127 11.04 1.31 13.62
C GLY A 127 10.12 0.12 13.93
N GLU A 128 10.71 -1.08 14.07
CA GLU A 128 9.96 -2.33 14.32
C GLU A 128 9.25 -2.31 15.68
N SER A 129 9.88 -1.78 16.74
CA SER A 129 9.24 -1.70 18.06
C SER A 129 7.95 -0.86 18.06
N LYS A 130 7.87 0.16 17.18
CA LYS A 130 6.63 0.89 16.95
C LYS A 130 5.56 0.00 16.32
N LEU A 131 5.93 -0.83 15.35
CA LEU A 131 4.98 -1.72 14.65
C LEU A 131 4.41 -2.79 15.59
N GLU A 132 5.23 -3.34 16.50
CA GLU A 132 4.79 -4.26 17.53
C GLU A 132 3.73 -3.62 18.45
N ARG A 133 3.98 -2.37 18.88
CA ARG A 133 2.99 -1.62 19.68
C ARG A 133 1.69 -1.39 18.92
N LEU A 134 1.78 -1.04 17.62
CA LEU A 134 0.60 -0.86 16.76
C LEU A 134 -0.27 -2.14 16.67
N TRP A 135 0.35 -3.31 16.73
CA TRP A 135 -0.41 -4.57 16.79
C TRP A 135 -1.27 -4.67 18.04
N GLY A 136 -0.76 -4.26 19.20
CA GLY A 136 -1.52 -4.24 20.47
C GLY A 136 -2.63 -3.19 20.54
N GLU A 137 -2.57 -2.15 19.71
CA GLU A 137 -3.57 -1.07 19.67
C GLU A 137 -4.80 -1.49 18.85
N ILE A 138 -5.79 -2.15 19.48
CA ILE A 138 -7.01 -2.67 18.81
C ILE A 138 -7.72 -1.60 17.98
N ASN A 139 -7.78 -0.37 18.49
CA ASN A 139 -8.49 0.73 17.83
C ASN A 139 -7.67 1.47 16.77
N ASN A 140 -6.39 1.17 16.62
CA ASN A 140 -5.59 1.79 15.57
C ASN A 140 -5.90 1.13 14.22
N PRO A 141 -6.38 1.90 13.22
CA PRO A 141 -6.78 1.35 11.94
C PRO A 141 -5.61 0.93 11.05
N TYR A 142 -4.38 1.37 11.35
CA TYR A 142 -3.18 1.04 10.59
C TYR A 142 -2.52 -0.20 11.14
N LYS A 143 -2.36 -1.21 10.30
CA LYS A 143 -1.66 -2.46 10.62
C LYS A 143 -0.68 -2.81 9.51
N THR A 144 0.37 -3.55 9.87
CA THR A 144 1.31 -4.15 8.93
C THR A 144 1.84 -5.45 9.47
N GLY A 145 2.16 -6.38 8.60
CA GLY A 145 2.76 -7.66 8.95
C GLY A 145 3.39 -8.31 7.72
N ASN A 146 3.97 -9.49 7.89
CA ASN A 146 4.63 -10.27 6.84
C ASN A 146 4.34 -11.77 6.93
N ASP A 147 3.51 -12.18 7.88
CA ASP A 147 3.03 -13.55 8.01
C ASP A 147 1.51 -13.58 8.07
N PRO A 148 0.83 -13.58 6.90
CA PRO A 148 -0.61 -13.62 6.84
C PRO A 148 -1.22 -14.84 7.53
N SER A 149 -0.52 -15.99 7.49
CA SER A 149 -1.05 -17.25 8.01
C SER A 149 -1.27 -17.20 9.53
N SER A 150 -0.32 -16.63 10.28
CA SER A 150 -0.43 -16.48 11.72
C SER A 150 -1.26 -15.26 12.14
N GLN A 151 -1.32 -14.22 11.31
CA GLN A 151 -1.89 -12.91 11.64
C GLN A 151 -3.37 -12.77 11.29
N MET A 152 -3.89 -13.57 10.34
CA MET A 152 -5.24 -13.45 9.80
C MET A 152 -6.34 -13.54 10.88
N GLY A 153 -6.23 -14.50 11.79
CA GLY A 153 -7.22 -14.66 12.87
C GLY A 153 -7.37 -13.40 13.72
N ALA A 154 -6.25 -12.81 14.11
CA ALA A 154 -6.23 -11.58 14.90
C ALA A 154 -6.80 -10.37 14.12
N ILE A 155 -6.51 -10.27 12.81
CA ILE A 155 -7.06 -9.22 11.94
C ILE A 155 -8.59 -9.32 11.89
N ILE A 156 -9.13 -10.51 11.63
CA ILE A 156 -10.59 -10.72 11.53
C ILE A 156 -11.26 -10.44 12.87
N GLU A 157 -10.67 -10.88 13.99
CA GLU A 157 -11.20 -10.59 15.32
C GLU A 157 -11.23 -9.08 15.60
N GLN A 158 -10.18 -8.35 15.25
CA GLN A 158 -10.15 -6.89 15.41
C GLN A 158 -11.20 -6.20 14.55
N LEU A 159 -11.38 -6.62 13.29
CA LEU A 159 -12.42 -6.10 12.41
C LEU A 159 -13.83 -6.34 12.97
N LEU A 160 -14.10 -7.53 13.48
CA LEU A 160 -15.36 -7.86 14.12
C LEU A 160 -15.62 -7.01 15.37
N LYS A 161 -14.60 -6.77 16.20
CA LYS A 161 -14.72 -5.89 17.39
C LYS A 161 -15.02 -4.44 17.00
N GLN A 162 -14.46 -3.95 15.89
CA GLN A 162 -14.65 -2.57 15.45
C GLN A 162 -15.99 -2.34 14.73
N VAL A 163 -16.39 -3.26 13.87
CA VAL A 163 -17.51 -3.08 12.93
C VAL A 163 -18.77 -3.82 13.40
N GLY A 164 -18.62 -4.86 14.23
CA GLY A 164 -19.66 -5.77 14.65
C GLY A 164 -19.98 -6.81 13.58
N LYS A 165 -20.72 -6.45 12.54
CA LYS A 165 -21.08 -7.33 11.43
C LYS A 165 -20.34 -6.95 10.16
N LEU A 166 -19.52 -7.84 9.66
CA LEU A 166 -18.76 -7.64 8.43
C LEU A 166 -19.61 -7.89 7.17
N PRO A 167 -19.31 -7.18 6.05
CA PRO A 167 -19.90 -7.48 4.75
C PRO A 167 -19.70 -8.94 4.35
N ARG A 168 -20.70 -9.51 3.64
CA ARG A 168 -20.61 -10.89 3.15
C ARG A 168 -19.36 -11.05 2.27
N LYS A 169 -18.67 -12.18 2.38
CA LYS A 169 -17.49 -12.54 1.59
C LYS A 169 -16.22 -11.70 1.84
N ILE A 170 -16.27 -10.64 2.67
CA ILE A 170 -15.08 -9.79 2.89
C ILE A 170 -13.92 -10.57 3.55
N VAL A 171 -14.23 -11.52 4.43
CA VAL A 171 -13.21 -12.37 5.06
C VAL A 171 -12.47 -13.21 4.02
N SER A 172 -13.20 -13.85 3.09
CA SER A 172 -12.59 -14.63 1.99
C SER A 172 -11.77 -13.72 1.06
N ALA A 173 -12.26 -12.50 0.76
CA ALA A 173 -11.53 -11.54 -0.08
C ALA A 173 -10.23 -11.06 0.57
N LEU A 174 -10.25 -10.77 1.86
CA LEU A 174 -9.05 -10.42 2.63
C LEU A 174 -8.06 -11.60 2.65
N GLN A 175 -8.55 -12.80 2.95
CA GLN A 175 -7.75 -14.02 3.01
C GLN A 175 -7.01 -14.26 1.69
N GLU A 176 -7.72 -14.18 0.57
CA GLU A 176 -7.15 -14.33 -0.76
C GLU A 176 -6.13 -13.23 -1.08
N SER A 177 -6.44 -11.97 -0.72
CA SER A 177 -5.51 -10.86 -0.94
C SER A 177 -4.22 -11.03 -0.16
N TYR A 178 -4.27 -11.46 1.08
CA TYR A 178 -3.09 -11.73 1.89
C TYR A 178 -2.28 -12.95 1.37
N LEU A 179 -2.96 -14.00 0.89
CA LEU A 179 -2.30 -15.16 0.27
C LEU A 179 -1.59 -14.75 -1.03
N ASN A 180 -2.19 -13.87 -1.83
CA ASN A 180 -1.54 -13.34 -3.02
C ASN A 180 -0.28 -12.54 -2.68
N ILE A 181 -0.30 -11.77 -1.59
CA ILE A 181 0.90 -11.06 -1.12
C ILE A 181 1.97 -12.05 -0.68
N ALA A 182 1.62 -13.04 0.14
CA ALA A 182 2.56 -14.02 0.67
C ALA A 182 3.22 -14.86 -0.41
N HIS A 183 2.45 -15.25 -1.45
CA HIS A 183 2.90 -16.21 -2.46
C HIS A 183 3.45 -15.56 -3.73
N HIS A 184 2.96 -14.38 -4.12
CA HIS A 184 3.20 -13.84 -5.46
C HIS A 184 3.79 -12.44 -5.49
N ALA A 185 3.43 -11.57 -4.54
CA ALA A 185 3.79 -10.16 -4.65
C ALA A 185 5.31 -9.92 -4.69
N TYR A 186 6.09 -10.76 -4.02
CA TYR A 186 7.54 -10.58 -3.88
C TYR A 186 8.39 -11.62 -4.65
N GLU A 187 7.78 -12.50 -5.43
CA GLU A 187 8.53 -13.55 -6.17
C GLU A 187 9.50 -12.97 -7.20
N GLY A 188 9.11 -11.93 -7.94
CA GLY A 188 9.95 -11.31 -8.96
C GLY A 188 11.19 -10.59 -8.42
N PHE A 189 11.26 -10.34 -7.12
CA PHE A 189 12.44 -9.76 -6.48
C PHE A 189 13.52 -10.79 -6.13
N LYS A 190 13.20 -12.10 -6.10
CA LYS A 190 14.14 -13.15 -5.72
C LYS A 190 15.30 -13.27 -6.70
N ASP A 191 15.01 -13.06 -7.99
CA ASP A 191 15.97 -13.18 -9.09
C ASP A 191 16.46 -11.82 -9.59
N GLY A 192 16.12 -10.75 -8.91
CA GLY A 192 16.48 -9.38 -9.26
C GLY A 192 17.93 -9.06 -8.92
N PRO A 193 18.52 -8.07 -9.60
CA PRO A 193 19.93 -7.65 -9.38
C PRO A 193 20.17 -7.00 -8.01
N VAL A 194 19.11 -6.65 -7.27
CA VAL A 194 19.16 -6.13 -5.90
C VAL A 194 18.31 -7.01 -5.00
N PRO A 195 18.89 -7.64 -3.98
CA PRO A 195 18.12 -8.44 -3.03
C PRO A 195 17.06 -7.59 -2.34
N LEU A 196 15.85 -8.14 -2.22
CA LEU A 196 14.80 -7.53 -1.42
C LEU A 196 15.22 -7.56 0.06
N HIS A 197 15.11 -6.43 0.76
CA HIS A 197 15.37 -6.38 2.19
C HIS A 197 14.45 -7.36 2.94
N GLY A 198 15.01 -8.15 3.86
CA GLY A 198 14.25 -9.21 4.56
C GLY A 198 12.98 -8.71 5.25
N PHE A 199 13.00 -7.49 5.79
CA PHE A 199 11.82 -6.83 6.36
C PHE A 199 10.65 -6.71 5.38
N MET A 200 10.92 -6.57 4.07
CA MET A 200 9.91 -6.37 3.03
C MET A 200 9.27 -7.66 2.51
N VAL A 201 9.89 -8.81 2.76
CA VAL A 201 9.41 -10.10 2.24
C VAL A 201 8.04 -10.43 2.80
N GLY A 202 7.05 -10.64 1.93
CA GLY A 202 5.67 -10.94 2.31
C GLY A 202 4.93 -9.80 3.02
N ARG A 203 5.50 -8.60 3.07
CA ARG A 203 4.96 -7.52 3.87
C ARG A 203 3.76 -6.86 3.21
N TRP A 204 2.77 -6.60 4.04
CA TRP A 204 1.53 -5.91 3.71
C TRP A 204 1.25 -4.77 4.69
N TRP A 205 0.45 -3.80 4.25
CA TRP A 205 -0.07 -2.70 5.04
C TRP A 205 -1.57 -2.64 4.86
N GLN A 206 -2.30 -2.39 5.96
CA GLN A 206 -3.75 -2.30 5.99
C GLN A 206 -4.20 -1.02 6.68
N PHE A 207 -5.28 -0.45 6.18
CA PHE A 207 -6.03 0.63 6.82
C PHE A 207 -7.51 0.30 6.81
N VAL A 208 -8.16 0.47 7.96
CA VAL A 208 -9.60 0.24 8.12
C VAL A 208 -10.25 1.52 8.62
N LYS A 209 -11.19 2.06 7.85
CA LYS A 209 -12.00 3.21 8.26
C LYS A 209 -13.44 2.77 8.46
N TRP A 210 -13.86 2.73 9.71
CA TRP A 210 -15.25 2.54 10.09
C TRP A 210 -15.84 3.86 10.59
N ASN A 211 -16.99 4.25 10.03
CA ASN A 211 -17.78 5.38 10.51
C ASN A 211 -19.16 4.86 10.92
N PRO A 212 -19.42 4.67 12.23
CA PRO A 212 -20.69 4.14 12.71
C PRO A 212 -21.88 5.08 12.48
N GLN A 213 -21.65 6.41 12.45
CA GLN A 213 -22.72 7.38 12.21
C GLN A 213 -23.17 7.37 10.74
N ALA A 214 -22.22 7.29 9.81
CA ALA A 214 -22.52 7.21 8.38
C ALA A 214 -22.77 5.78 7.89
N HIS A 215 -22.55 4.77 8.73
CA HIS A 215 -22.60 3.36 8.37
C HIS A 215 -21.70 3.02 7.16
N THR A 216 -20.52 3.64 7.08
CA THR A 216 -19.57 3.41 5.98
C THR A 216 -18.33 2.67 6.46
N LEU A 217 -17.89 1.70 5.67
CA LEU A 217 -16.68 0.92 5.90
C LEU A 217 -15.80 0.99 4.67
N SER A 218 -14.54 1.40 4.85
CA SER A 218 -13.49 1.28 3.83
C SER A 218 -12.37 0.42 4.37
N LEU A 219 -11.97 -0.57 3.58
CA LEU A 219 -10.85 -1.46 3.85
C LEU A 219 -9.83 -1.25 2.74
N VAL A 220 -8.61 -0.88 3.10
CA VAL A 220 -7.52 -0.66 2.15
C VAL A 220 -6.37 -1.58 2.50
N LEU A 221 -5.88 -2.32 1.53
CA LEU A 221 -4.72 -3.21 1.65
C LEU A 221 -3.69 -2.80 0.60
N TYR A 222 -2.41 -2.76 0.97
CA TYR A 222 -1.31 -2.40 0.09
C TYR A 222 -0.10 -3.33 0.31
N ASP A 223 0.55 -3.72 -0.77
CA ASP A 223 1.88 -4.33 -0.80
C ASP A 223 2.82 -3.50 -1.68
N MET A 224 4.11 -3.66 -1.49
CA MET A 224 5.15 -3.06 -2.33
C MET A 224 5.86 -4.13 -3.18
N GLY A 225 5.10 -5.12 -3.63
CA GLY A 225 5.58 -6.18 -4.50
C GLY A 225 5.77 -5.75 -5.96
N VAL A 226 5.95 -6.72 -6.84
CA VAL A 226 6.11 -6.49 -8.28
C VAL A 226 4.85 -5.94 -8.94
N GLY A 227 3.68 -6.12 -8.32
CA GLY A 227 2.39 -5.75 -8.86
C GLY A 227 1.80 -6.79 -9.82
N ILE A 228 0.50 -6.66 -10.08
CA ILE A 228 -0.27 -7.58 -10.93
C ILE A 228 0.27 -7.63 -12.36
N PRO A 229 0.58 -6.48 -13.03
CA PRO A 229 1.07 -6.52 -14.40
C PRO A 229 2.32 -7.38 -14.57
N ASP A 230 3.31 -7.21 -13.68
CA ASP A 230 4.57 -7.94 -13.76
C ASP A 230 4.46 -9.40 -13.33
N SER A 231 3.51 -9.72 -12.45
CA SER A 231 3.23 -11.10 -12.04
C SER A 231 2.55 -11.93 -13.15
N ILE A 232 1.83 -11.29 -14.11
CA ILE A 232 1.08 -11.97 -15.17
C ILE A 232 1.85 -12.03 -16.49
N ARG A 233 2.71 -11.05 -16.80
CA ARG A 233 3.47 -10.97 -18.08
C ARG A 233 4.20 -12.26 -18.48
N PRO A 234 4.83 -13.03 -17.59
CA PRO A 234 5.47 -14.29 -17.97
C PRO A 234 4.53 -15.35 -18.57
N VAL A 235 3.22 -15.25 -18.29
CA VAL A 235 2.20 -16.19 -18.80
C VAL A 235 1.78 -15.84 -20.22
N SER A 236 2.04 -14.62 -20.68
CA SER A 236 1.55 -14.06 -21.94
C SER A 236 2.61 -14.01 -23.06
N HIS A 237 3.72 -14.75 -22.98
CA HIS A 237 4.79 -14.75 -24.00
C HIS A 237 4.34 -15.07 -25.45
N ALA A 238 3.07 -15.42 -25.66
CA ALA A 238 2.51 -15.63 -27.00
C ALA A 238 1.89 -14.35 -27.63
N VAL A 239 1.82 -13.24 -26.89
CA VAL A 239 1.17 -12.01 -27.38
C VAL A 239 2.22 -10.92 -27.51
N THR A 240 2.58 -10.61 -28.77
CA THR A 240 3.52 -9.55 -29.15
C THR A 240 2.99 -8.12 -28.91
N GLN A 241 1.78 -7.97 -28.37
CA GLN A 241 1.20 -6.66 -28.01
C GLN A 241 1.49 -6.32 -26.55
N GLN A 242 1.98 -5.12 -26.35
CA GLN A 242 2.21 -4.54 -25.03
C GLN A 242 0.85 -4.32 -24.34
N VAL A 243 0.47 -5.25 -23.46
CA VAL A 243 -0.79 -5.17 -22.69
C VAL A 243 -0.67 -4.04 -21.65
N SER A 244 -1.64 -3.14 -21.60
CA SER A 244 -1.66 -2.07 -20.59
C SER A 244 -1.80 -2.65 -19.18
N ASP A 245 -1.34 -1.91 -18.17
CA ASP A 245 -1.46 -2.35 -16.78
C ASP A 245 -2.93 -2.50 -16.36
N CYS A 246 -3.82 -1.63 -16.84
CA CYS A 246 -5.27 -1.79 -16.65
C CYS A 246 -5.79 -3.10 -17.22
N ALA A 247 -5.40 -3.42 -18.45
CA ALA A 247 -5.81 -4.67 -19.10
C ALA A 247 -5.26 -5.90 -18.36
N SER A 248 -4.05 -5.82 -17.80
CA SER A 248 -3.47 -6.86 -16.94
C SER A 248 -4.28 -7.06 -15.66
N ILE A 249 -4.67 -5.97 -14.97
CA ILE A 249 -5.53 -6.01 -13.80
C ILE A 249 -6.89 -6.60 -14.17
N ALA A 250 -7.52 -6.12 -15.25
CA ALA A 250 -8.81 -6.61 -15.73
C ALA A 250 -8.75 -8.10 -16.12
N LEU A 251 -7.63 -8.56 -16.68
CA LEU A 251 -7.40 -9.97 -16.97
C LEU A 251 -7.31 -10.80 -15.69
N ALA A 252 -6.56 -10.34 -14.68
CA ALA A 252 -6.48 -11.00 -13.38
C ALA A 252 -7.85 -11.11 -12.71
N MET A 253 -8.73 -10.11 -12.90
CA MET A 253 -10.09 -10.09 -12.36
C MET A 253 -11.05 -11.06 -13.05
N ARG A 254 -10.68 -11.68 -14.18
CA ARG A 254 -11.49 -12.71 -14.85
C ARG A 254 -11.26 -14.06 -14.18
N SER A 255 -12.34 -14.84 -14.05
CA SER A 255 -12.26 -16.19 -13.46
C SER A 255 -11.35 -17.10 -14.26
N GLY A 256 -10.51 -17.89 -13.61
CA GLY A 256 -9.71 -18.94 -14.22
C GLY A 256 -8.33 -18.53 -14.73
N VAL A 257 -7.95 -17.26 -14.62
CA VAL A 257 -6.58 -16.83 -14.99
C VAL A 257 -5.64 -17.05 -13.81
N THR A 258 -4.75 -18.03 -13.91
CA THR A 258 -3.67 -18.26 -12.94
C THR A 258 -2.36 -18.44 -13.66
N ARG A 259 -1.26 -18.02 -13.00
CA ARG A 259 0.11 -18.30 -13.41
C ARG A 259 0.43 -19.81 -13.39
N PHE A 260 -0.25 -20.57 -12.54
CA PHE A 260 -0.03 -22.01 -12.38
C PHE A 260 -1.25 -22.79 -12.89
N LYS A 261 -1.04 -23.70 -13.85
CA LYS A 261 -2.04 -24.66 -14.35
C LYS A 261 -2.34 -25.76 -13.33
N ILE A 262 -2.54 -25.41 -12.05
CA ILE A 262 -2.87 -26.35 -10.99
C ILE A 262 -4.38 -26.39 -10.85
N GLN A 263 -4.96 -27.58 -10.98
CA GLN A 263 -6.39 -27.83 -10.83
C GLN A 263 -6.87 -27.32 -9.44
N GLY A 264 -7.86 -26.41 -9.42
CA GLY A 264 -8.37 -25.78 -8.18
C GLY A 264 -7.83 -24.38 -7.87
N ARG A 265 -6.77 -23.88 -8.54
CA ARG A 265 -6.29 -22.48 -8.46
C ARG A 265 -6.84 -21.67 -9.62
N GLY A 266 -7.18 -20.39 -9.40
CA GLY A 266 -7.73 -19.48 -10.43
C GLY A 266 -9.03 -18.81 -10.01
N ARG A 267 -9.44 -18.99 -8.75
CA ARG A 267 -10.61 -18.32 -8.19
C ARG A 267 -10.26 -17.08 -7.37
N GLY A 268 -8.97 -16.84 -7.08
CA GLY A 268 -8.53 -15.85 -6.11
C GLY A 268 -9.06 -14.45 -6.34
N PHE A 269 -8.92 -13.93 -7.55
CA PHE A 269 -9.45 -12.59 -7.84
C PHE A 269 -10.99 -12.55 -7.89
N ASN A 270 -11.66 -13.67 -8.14
CA ASN A 270 -13.10 -13.77 -8.04
C ASN A 270 -13.55 -13.61 -6.58
N ASP A 271 -12.78 -14.15 -5.63
CA ASP A 271 -13.03 -13.97 -4.21
C ASP A 271 -12.81 -12.51 -3.78
N ILE A 272 -11.82 -11.82 -4.32
CA ILE A 272 -11.56 -10.39 -4.09
C ILE A 272 -12.71 -9.50 -4.56
N LYS A 273 -13.39 -9.84 -5.67
CA LYS A 273 -14.58 -9.12 -6.17
C LYS A 273 -15.85 -9.48 -5.43
N SER A 274 -15.96 -10.71 -4.95
CA SER A 274 -17.21 -11.28 -4.44
C SER A 274 -17.90 -10.45 -3.34
N PRO A 275 -17.19 -9.66 -2.49
CA PRO A 275 -17.87 -8.77 -1.54
C PRO A 275 -18.74 -7.70 -2.22
N ILE A 276 -18.31 -7.21 -3.39
CA ILE A 276 -19.05 -6.19 -4.13
C ILE A 276 -20.34 -6.78 -4.71
N ASP A 277 -20.27 -8.01 -5.21
CA ASP A 277 -21.43 -8.68 -5.79
C ASP A 277 -22.41 -9.21 -4.74
N ALA A 278 -21.90 -9.59 -3.56
CA ALA A 278 -22.67 -10.21 -2.50
C ALA A 278 -23.41 -9.21 -1.58
N ASN A 279 -23.08 -7.92 -1.65
CA ASN A 279 -23.66 -6.91 -0.76
C ASN A 279 -24.29 -5.77 -1.55
N PRO A 280 -25.61 -5.55 -1.41
CA PRO A 280 -26.30 -4.41 -2.03
C PRO A 280 -25.73 -3.04 -1.58
N SER A 281 -25.12 -2.99 -0.42
CA SER A 281 -24.48 -1.79 0.15
C SER A 281 -23.06 -1.57 -0.31
N ALA A 282 -22.51 -2.41 -1.18
CA ALA A 282 -21.19 -2.23 -1.74
C ALA A 282 -21.17 -1.09 -2.75
N GLU A 283 -20.18 -0.19 -2.60
CA GLU A 283 -20.03 0.94 -3.52
C GLU A 283 -19.09 0.60 -4.66
N TYR A 284 -17.87 0.16 -4.33
CA TYR A 284 -16.86 -0.20 -5.32
C TYR A 284 -15.72 -1.03 -4.72
N LEU A 285 -14.99 -1.66 -5.63
CA LEU A 285 -13.64 -2.17 -5.45
C LEU A 285 -12.71 -1.36 -6.34
N LEU A 286 -11.65 -0.80 -5.76
CA LEU A 286 -10.54 -0.18 -6.48
C LEU A 286 -9.34 -1.12 -6.45
N VAL A 287 -8.66 -1.27 -7.58
CA VAL A 287 -7.38 -1.97 -7.70
C VAL A 287 -6.40 -1.07 -8.44
N PHE A 288 -5.38 -0.62 -7.74
CA PHE A 288 -4.22 0.06 -8.30
C PHE A 288 -3.07 -0.93 -8.39
N SER A 289 -2.44 -1.06 -9.56
CA SER A 289 -1.23 -1.87 -9.70
C SER A 289 -0.44 -1.47 -10.94
N GLY A 290 0.87 -1.34 -10.81
CA GLY A 290 1.68 -0.69 -11.82
C GLY A 290 1.20 0.74 -12.07
N ASN A 291 0.98 1.11 -13.32
CA ASN A 291 0.41 2.39 -13.74
C ASN A 291 -1.12 2.35 -13.88
N GLY A 292 -1.75 1.19 -13.61
CA GLY A 292 -3.18 0.98 -13.83
C GLY A 292 -4.03 1.21 -12.59
N LEU A 293 -5.21 1.79 -12.80
CA LEU A 293 -6.33 1.81 -11.87
C LEU A 293 -7.54 1.16 -12.52
N VAL A 294 -8.12 0.18 -11.83
CA VAL A 294 -9.38 -0.46 -12.22
C VAL A 294 -10.41 -0.27 -11.12
N VAL A 295 -11.60 0.21 -11.51
CA VAL A 295 -12.74 0.39 -10.62
C VAL A 295 -13.83 -0.60 -10.99
N TYR A 296 -14.19 -1.46 -10.05
CA TYR A 296 -15.25 -2.45 -10.21
C TYR A 296 -16.48 -2.10 -9.36
N ARG A 297 -17.65 -2.12 -10.00
CA ARG A 297 -18.95 -2.01 -9.34
C ARG A 297 -19.87 -3.12 -9.88
N SER A 298 -20.66 -3.73 -9.00
CA SER A 298 -21.58 -4.79 -9.40
C SER A 298 -22.54 -4.31 -10.49
N GLY A 299 -22.70 -5.12 -11.54
CA GLY A 299 -23.61 -4.83 -12.67
C GLY A 299 -23.20 -3.65 -13.55
N LYS A 300 -22.03 -3.03 -13.36
CA LYS A 300 -21.52 -1.92 -14.18
C LYS A 300 -20.31 -2.34 -15.00
N LYS A 301 -20.10 -1.62 -16.11
CA LYS A 301 -18.86 -1.73 -16.87
C LYS A 301 -17.67 -1.33 -16.00
N VAL A 302 -16.58 -2.08 -16.07
CA VAL A 302 -15.33 -1.77 -15.38
C VAL A 302 -14.77 -0.46 -15.92
N GLU A 303 -14.41 0.45 -15.01
CA GLU A 303 -13.72 1.69 -15.36
C GLU A 303 -12.20 1.47 -15.26
N GLU A 304 -11.45 1.95 -16.25
CA GLU A 304 -10.01 1.81 -16.33
C GLU A 304 -9.37 3.19 -16.49
N LYS A 305 -8.29 3.45 -15.76
CA LYS A 305 -7.48 4.68 -15.87
C LYS A 305 -6.01 4.33 -15.85
N LEU A 306 -5.27 4.85 -16.80
CA LEU A 306 -3.82 4.74 -16.86
C LEU A 306 -3.18 6.03 -16.34
N HIS A 307 -2.18 5.90 -15.50
CA HIS A 307 -1.47 7.01 -14.86
C HIS A 307 -0.01 7.08 -15.33
N GLY A 308 0.64 8.24 -15.11
CA GLY A 308 2.03 8.46 -15.50
C GLY A 308 3.05 7.75 -14.60
N PHE A 309 2.70 7.50 -13.34
CA PHE A 309 3.57 6.87 -12.34
C PHE A 309 3.01 5.54 -11.86
N SER A 310 3.90 4.57 -11.61
CA SER A 310 3.54 3.32 -10.95
C SER A 310 3.32 3.50 -9.46
N ILE A 311 2.31 2.84 -8.91
CA ILE A 311 2.09 2.81 -7.46
C ILE A 311 3.17 2.02 -6.69
N GLY A 312 3.95 1.19 -7.40
CA GLY A 312 5.02 0.38 -6.80
C GLY A 312 4.47 -0.74 -5.91
N GLY A 313 3.74 -1.67 -6.52
CA GLY A 313 3.06 -2.78 -5.86
C GLY A 313 1.60 -2.89 -6.23
N THR A 314 0.77 -3.36 -5.29
CA THR A 314 -0.69 -3.45 -5.48
C THR A 314 -1.42 -2.85 -4.29
N LEU A 315 -2.39 -1.96 -4.56
CA LEU A 315 -3.32 -1.43 -3.57
C LEU A 315 -4.74 -1.83 -3.94
N ILE A 316 -5.45 -2.43 -2.99
CA ILE A 316 -6.85 -2.85 -3.11
C ILE A 316 -7.67 -2.10 -2.08
N GLU A 317 -8.81 -1.54 -2.49
CA GLU A 317 -9.74 -0.85 -1.59
C GLU A 317 -11.17 -1.33 -1.85
N TRP A 318 -11.85 -1.76 -0.79
CA TRP A 318 -13.29 -2.03 -0.77
C TRP A 318 -14.01 -0.96 0.02
N THR A 319 -15.09 -0.43 -0.53
CA THR A 319 -15.94 0.56 0.14
C THR A 319 -17.39 0.11 0.16
N PHE A 320 -17.99 0.22 1.35
CA PHE A 320 -19.38 -0.15 1.62
C PHE A 320 -20.10 0.99 2.32
N SER A 321 -21.39 1.16 2.01
CA SER A 321 -22.33 2.03 2.74
C SER A 321 -23.46 1.18 3.35
N GLY A 322 -24.08 1.67 4.43
CA GLY A 322 -25.17 0.95 5.10
C GLY A 322 -24.75 -0.33 5.84
N VAL A 323 -23.48 -0.47 6.22
CA VAL A 323 -23.00 -1.60 7.01
C VAL A 323 -23.58 -1.54 8.43
N GLY A 324 -24.10 -2.68 8.95
CA GLY A 324 -24.66 -2.76 10.31
C GLY A 324 -26.09 -2.21 10.44
N LYS A 325 -26.77 -1.87 9.33
CA LYS A 325 -28.20 -1.57 9.30
C LYS A 325 -29.02 -2.83 9.32
#